data_0572ec60381115e13f4ef01796a9bb02
#
_entry.id   0572ec60381115e13f4ef01796a9bb02
#
_cell.length_a   1.000
_cell.length_b   1.000
_cell.length_c   1.000
_cell.angle_alpha   90.00
_cell.angle_beta   90.00
_cell.angle_gamma   90.00
#
_symmetry.space_group_name_H-M   'P 1'
#
loop_
_entity.id
_entity.type
_entity.pdbx_description
1 polymer ?
#
loop_
_entity_poly.entity_id
_entity_poly.type
_entity_poly.pdbx_seq_one_letter_code
_entity_poly.pdbx_strand_id
1 'polypeptide(L)'
;RPPRSTLFPYTTLFRSLACNTASAKALRSIQMNNLPKIDPERRVLGVIRPTVECIGNITQSRHIGILATAGTIKSESYPLEVHKLYPDIQVNGVTCPMWVPLVENNEAQNEGADYFIRKYINQLLQKDSQIDTVILGCTHYPLLLPKIQQYIPDNIRVIAQGEYVAESLKDYLCRHPEMDIKCTKNNSCLFYTTEAEDKFIESASTFLNQQINVKRITLE
;
A
#
# COMPACT_ATOMS: atom_id res chain seq x y z
N ARG A 1 12.48 27.64 17.14
CA ARG A 1 12.34 26.81 15.91
C ARG A 1 12.88 25.43 16.26
N PRO A 2 12.12 24.33 16.05
CA PRO A 2 12.68 22.99 16.21
C PRO A 2 13.87 22.82 15.25
N PRO A 3 14.92 22.07 15.61
CA PRO A 3 16.04 21.80 14.74
C PRO A 3 15.51 21.16 13.45
N ARG A 4 15.87 21.72 12.32
CA ARG A 4 15.49 21.19 11.02
C ARG A 4 16.28 19.90 10.82
N SER A 5 15.61 18.75 10.85
CA SER A 5 16.23 17.46 10.56
C SER A 5 16.97 17.53 9.22
N THR A 6 18.28 17.35 9.23
CA THR A 6 19.14 17.35 8.04
C THR A 6 19.00 16.07 7.22
N LEU A 7 18.20 15.10 7.70
CA LEU A 7 18.01 13.79 7.09
C LEU A 7 17.20 13.81 5.78
N PHE A 8 16.45 14.89 5.54
CA PHE A 8 15.67 15.01 4.32
C PHE A 8 15.99 16.34 3.64
N PRO A 9 16.57 16.32 2.45
CA PRO A 9 16.87 17.55 1.71
C PRO A 9 15.58 18.37 1.56
N TYR A 10 15.73 19.68 1.67
CA TYR A 10 14.64 20.69 1.68
C TYR A 10 13.74 20.68 0.44
N THR A 11 14.04 19.85 -0.54
CA THR A 11 13.42 19.82 -1.86
C THR A 11 12.24 18.88 -2.00
N THR A 12 11.93 18.02 -1.01
CA THR A 12 10.79 17.10 -1.13
C THR A 12 9.48 17.82 -0.80
N LEU A 13 8.77 18.29 -1.81
CA LEU A 13 7.46 18.92 -1.66
C LEU A 13 6.34 17.95 -1.36
N PHE A 14 6.51 16.69 -1.67
CA PHE A 14 5.55 15.67 -1.30
C PHE A 14 6.24 14.44 -0.72
N ARG A 15 5.48 13.68 0.04
CA ARG A 15 5.83 12.37 0.58
C ARG A 15 4.71 11.40 0.28
N SER A 16 5.04 10.14 0.08
CA SER A 16 4.05 9.08 -0.03
C SER A 16 4.16 8.13 1.16
N LEU A 17 3.02 7.86 1.80
CA LEU A 17 2.88 6.76 2.74
C LEU A 17 2.58 5.50 1.94
N ALA A 18 3.63 4.76 1.56
CA ALA A 18 3.49 3.53 0.76
C ALA A 18 2.90 2.34 1.52
N CYS A 19 2.58 2.50 2.79
CA CYS A 19 1.95 1.49 3.64
C CYS A 19 0.44 1.72 3.77
N ASN A 20 -0.37 0.68 3.53
CA ASN A 20 -1.82 0.74 3.68
C ASN A 20 -2.25 1.09 5.10
N THR A 21 -1.66 0.43 6.10
CA THR A 21 -1.98 0.68 7.51
C THR A 21 -1.64 2.12 7.93
N ALA A 22 -0.49 2.64 7.50
CA ALA A 22 -0.11 4.02 7.77
C ALA A 22 -1.03 5.02 7.03
N SER A 23 -1.35 4.76 5.76
CA SER A 23 -2.31 5.56 4.99
C SER A 23 -3.68 5.58 5.66
N ALA A 24 -4.17 4.42 6.11
CA ALA A 24 -5.46 4.28 6.75
C ALA A 24 -5.56 5.01 8.10
N LYS A 25 -4.49 4.97 8.90
CA LYS A 25 -4.53 5.47 10.29
C LYS A 25 -3.99 6.88 10.47
N ALA A 26 -3.01 7.28 9.68
CA ALA A 26 -2.25 8.52 9.94
C ALA A 26 -2.43 9.60 8.86
N LEU A 27 -2.66 9.22 7.60
CA LEU A 27 -2.64 10.17 6.48
C LEU A 27 -3.56 11.37 6.69
N ARG A 28 -4.83 11.12 7.03
CA ARG A 28 -5.82 12.19 7.21
C ARG A 28 -5.46 13.13 8.36
N SER A 29 -4.97 12.59 9.48
CA SER A 29 -4.52 13.40 10.61
C SER A 29 -3.29 14.24 10.23
N ILE A 30 -2.34 13.67 9.49
CA ILE A 30 -1.18 14.39 9.01
C ILE A 30 -1.62 15.54 8.09
N GLN A 31 -2.47 15.27 7.11
CA GLN A 31 -2.94 16.27 6.14
C GLN A 31 -3.75 17.39 6.77
N MET A 32 -4.61 17.09 7.74
CA MET A 32 -5.55 18.05 8.32
C MET A 32 -4.99 18.80 9.53
N ASN A 33 -4.20 18.13 10.36
CA ASN A 33 -3.81 18.66 11.67
C ASN A 33 -2.33 19.04 11.79
N ASN A 34 -1.45 18.30 11.11
CA ASN A 34 0.00 18.46 11.27
C ASN A 34 0.62 19.28 10.14
N LEU A 35 0.35 18.88 8.90
CA LEU A 35 0.99 19.48 7.72
C LEU A 35 0.73 20.99 7.61
N PRO A 36 -0.49 21.52 7.81
CA PRO A 36 -0.74 22.96 7.75
C PRO A 36 0.06 23.78 8.76
N LYS A 37 0.46 23.17 9.89
CA LYS A 37 1.26 23.85 10.94
C LYS A 37 2.77 23.78 10.66
N ILE A 38 3.22 22.75 9.91
CA ILE A 38 4.62 22.51 9.60
C ILE A 38 5.00 23.23 8.31
N ASP A 39 4.25 22.97 7.24
CA ASP A 39 4.49 23.55 5.92
C ASP A 39 3.25 23.31 5.03
N PRO A 40 2.41 24.34 4.83
CA PRO A 40 1.14 24.23 4.11
C PRO A 40 1.33 23.97 2.59
N GLU A 41 2.51 24.25 2.04
CA GLU A 41 2.81 24.00 0.62
C GLU A 41 3.15 22.55 0.33
N ARG A 42 3.53 21.78 1.33
CA ARG A 42 3.86 20.35 1.17
C ARG A 42 2.63 19.51 1.02
N ARG A 43 2.83 18.34 0.41
CA ARG A 43 1.80 17.32 0.22
C ARG A 43 2.25 16.00 0.81
N VAL A 44 1.30 15.27 1.39
CA VAL A 44 1.47 13.88 1.80
C VAL A 44 0.41 13.05 1.10
N LEU A 45 0.84 12.06 0.35
CA LEU A 45 0.01 11.17 -0.44
C LEU A 45 -0.09 9.81 0.27
N GLY A 46 -1.13 9.04 -0.05
CA GLY A 46 -1.30 7.68 0.44
C GLY A 46 -1.66 6.74 -0.70
N VAL A 47 -1.68 5.44 -0.41
CA VAL A 47 -1.88 4.40 -1.44
C VAL A 47 -3.33 3.90 -1.56
N ILE A 48 -4.22 4.23 -0.62
CA ILE A 48 -5.62 3.75 -0.64
C ILE A 48 -6.41 4.45 -1.74
N ARG A 49 -6.41 5.77 -1.74
CA ARG A 49 -7.21 6.58 -2.68
C ARG A 49 -6.92 6.28 -4.15
N PRO A 50 -5.64 6.21 -4.61
CA PRO A 50 -5.33 5.85 -5.99
C PRO A 50 -5.88 4.48 -6.40
N THR A 51 -5.84 3.50 -5.49
CA THR A 51 -6.40 2.17 -5.74
C THR A 51 -7.92 2.22 -5.88
N VAL A 52 -8.58 2.98 -5.04
CA VAL A 52 -10.04 3.12 -5.08
C VAL A 52 -10.52 3.83 -6.35
N GLU A 53 -9.78 4.83 -6.83
CA GLU A 53 -10.16 5.60 -8.03
C GLU A 53 -10.27 4.73 -9.29
N CYS A 54 -9.51 3.63 -9.40
CA CYS A 54 -9.60 2.73 -10.55
C CYS A 54 -10.65 1.62 -10.40
N ILE A 55 -11.10 1.31 -9.16
CA ILE A 55 -11.95 0.14 -8.87
C ILE A 55 -13.30 0.19 -9.60
N GLY A 56 -13.91 1.37 -9.71
CA GLY A 56 -15.18 1.52 -10.39
C GLY A 56 -15.21 1.09 -11.85
N ASN A 57 -14.04 1.13 -12.52
CA ASN A 57 -13.86 0.68 -13.90
C ASN A 57 -13.42 -0.78 -14.01
N ILE A 58 -13.10 -1.43 -12.89
CA ILE A 58 -12.56 -2.79 -12.85
C ILE A 58 -13.66 -3.80 -12.49
N THR A 59 -14.41 -3.53 -11.41
CA THR A 59 -15.48 -4.42 -10.98
C THR A 59 -16.70 -4.29 -11.89
N GLN A 60 -17.26 -5.42 -12.26
CA GLN A 60 -18.51 -5.53 -13.03
C GLN A 60 -19.69 -5.85 -12.13
N SER A 61 -19.49 -6.71 -11.13
CA SER A 61 -20.52 -7.11 -10.17
C SER A 61 -20.88 -6.00 -9.18
N ARG A 62 -20.02 -5.01 -9.02
CA ARG A 62 -20.07 -3.99 -7.95
C ARG A 62 -19.89 -4.57 -6.54
N HIS A 63 -19.30 -5.76 -6.44
CA HIS A 63 -18.93 -6.42 -5.21
C HIS A 63 -17.42 -6.65 -5.16
N ILE A 64 -16.74 -6.05 -4.19
CA ILE A 64 -15.28 -6.14 -4.06
C ILE A 64 -14.85 -6.70 -2.70
N GLY A 65 -13.73 -7.41 -2.73
CA GLY A 65 -13.07 -7.95 -1.54
C GLY A 65 -11.80 -7.20 -1.20
N ILE A 66 -11.52 -7.05 0.10
CA ILE A 66 -10.27 -6.48 0.61
C ILE A 66 -9.58 -7.51 1.50
N LEU A 67 -8.40 -7.96 1.09
CA LEU A 67 -7.51 -8.76 1.95
C LEU A 67 -6.43 -7.81 2.50
N ALA A 68 -6.38 -7.62 3.82
CA ALA A 68 -5.49 -6.63 4.42
C ALA A 68 -5.09 -6.97 5.86
N THR A 69 -4.24 -6.15 6.45
CA THR A 69 -3.90 -6.24 7.88
C THR A 69 -5.07 -5.83 8.76
N ALA A 70 -5.05 -6.26 10.03
CA ALA A 70 -6.07 -5.88 11.01
C ALA A 70 -6.19 -4.35 11.16
N GLY A 71 -5.07 -3.64 11.09
CA GLY A 71 -5.05 -2.18 11.18
C GLY A 71 -5.78 -1.51 10.02
N THR A 72 -5.61 -2.01 8.80
CA THR A 72 -6.29 -1.50 7.60
C THR A 72 -7.78 -1.83 7.63
N ILE A 73 -8.16 -3.07 7.91
CA ILE A 73 -9.59 -3.48 7.96
C ILE A 73 -10.36 -2.70 9.04
N LYS A 74 -9.83 -2.64 10.27
CA LYS A 74 -10.48 -1.93 11.38
C LYS A 74 -10.60 -0.42 11.20
N SER A 75 -9.82 0.17 10.30
CA SER A 75 -9.89 1.60 10.02
C SER A 75 -11.08 2.01 9.16
N GLU A 76 -11.75 1.06 8.51
CA GLU A 76 -12.84 1.28 7.54
C GLU A 76 -12.45 2.23 6.37
N SER A 77 -11.15 2.50 6.18
CA SER A 77 -10.68 3.48 5.18
C SER A 77 -11.04 3.10 3.76
N TYR A 78 -11.00 1.79 3.42
CA TYR A 78 -11.41 1.33 2.09
C TYR A 78 -12.92 1.53 1.85
N PRO A 79 -13.82 1.01 2.69
CA PRO A 79 -15.26 1.27 2.54
C PRO A 79 -15.59 2.76 2.45
N LEU A 80 -14.99 3.58 3.33
CA LEU A 80 -15.20 5.03 3.34
C LEU A 80 -14.76 5.71 2.05
N GLU A 81 -13.59 5.37 1.51
CA GLU A 81 -13.11 5.97 0.26
C GLU A 81 -13.87 5.42 -0.96
N VAL A 82 -14.20 4.12 -0.97
CA VAL A 82 -15.01 3.51 -2.04
C VAL A 82 -16.38 4.17 -2.12
N HIS A 83 -17.11 4.25 -1.01
CA HIS A 83 -18.46 4.81 -0.99
C HIS A 83 -18.52 6.31 -1.33
N LYS A 84 -17.43 7.06 -1.15
CA LYS A 84 -17.35 8.45 -1.62
C LYS A 84 -17.37 8.58 -3.14
N LEU A 85 -16.76 7.64 -3.85
CA LEU A 85 -16.62 7.67 -5.31
C LEU A 85 -17.66 6.78 -5.99
N TYR A 86 -18.00 5.67 -5.37
CA TYR A 86 -18.88 4.61 -5.89
C TYR A 86 -19.81 4.13 -4.79
N PRO A 87 -20.90 4.85 -4.50
CA PRO A 87 -21.84 4.52 -3.41
C PRO A 87 -22.53 3.17 -3.57
N ASP A 88 -22.59 2.66 -4.80
CA ASP A 88 -23.20 1.40 -5.21
C ASP A 88 -22.30 0.17 -5.06
N ILE A 89 -20.99 0.36 -4.77
CA ILE A 89 -20.07 -0.76 -4.60
C ILE A 89 -20.17 -1.32 -3.17
N GLN A 90 -20.41 -2.62 -3.10
CA GLN A 90 -20.33 -3.39 -1.85
C GLN A 90 -18.88 -3.78 -1.54
N VAL A 91 -18.43 -3.52 -0.31
CA VAL A 91 -17.06 -3.75 0.13
C VAL A 91 -17.03 -4.74 1.29
N ASN A 92 -16.37 -5.88 1.09
CA ASN A 92 -16.17 -6.89 2.11
C ASN A 92 -14.68 -7.04 2.44
N GLY A 93 -14.32 -6.97 3.71
CA GLY A 93 -12.95 -7.06 4.17
C GLY A 93 -12.66 -8.31 5.00
N VAL A 94 -11.47 -8.89 4.82
CA VAL A 94 -10.93 -9.96 5.68
C VAL A 94 -9.52 -9.61 6.12
N THR A 95 -9.28 -9.82 7.42
CA THR A 95 -7.97 -9.65 8.03
C THR A 95 -7.11 -10.89 7.79
N CYS A 96 -5.88 -10.69 7.28
CA CYS A 96 -4.92 -11.76 6.97
C CYS A 96 -3.68 -11.67 7.90
N PRO A 97 -3.79 -12.00 9.20
CA PRO A 97 -2.74 -11.74 10.18
C PRO A 97 -1.45 -12.55 9.91
N MET A 98 -1.55 -13.71 9.25
CA MET A 98 -0.39 -14.56 8.99
C MET A 98 0.37 -14.21 7.69
N TRP A 99 -0.20 -13.42 6.79
CA TRP A 99 0.44 -13.18 5.50
C TRP A 99 1.71 -12.31 5.58
N VAL A 100 1.75 -11.30 6.46
CA VAL A 100 2.98 -10.53 6.68
C VAL A 100 4.07 -11.39 7.31
N PRO A 101 3.84 -12.12 8.43
CA PRO A 101 4.83 -13.05 8.98
C PRO A 101 5.37 -14.08 7.99
N LEU A 102 4.52 -14.65 7.13
CA LEU A 102 4.96 -15.60 6.10
C LEU A 102 5.94 -14.97 5.11
N VAL A 103 5.68 -13.75 4.68
CA VAL A 103 6.56 -13.02 3.77
C VAL A 103 7.86 -12.62 4.46
N GLU A 104 7.78 -12.04 5.66
CA GLU A 104 8.94 -11.56 6.43
C GLU A 104 9.91 -12.67 6.85
N ASN A 105 9.43 -13.91 6.97
CA ASN A 105 10.24 -15.06 7.33
C ASN A 105 10.58 -15.96 6.13
N ASN A 106 10.42 -15.48 4.89
CA ASN A 106 10.68 -16.24 3.66
C ASN A 106 9.87 -17.54 3.52
N GLU A 107 8.69 -17.62 4.19
CA GLU A 107 7.79 -18.78 4.17
C GLU A 107 6.68 -18.64 3.11
N ALA A 108 6.71 -17.60 2.30
CA ALA A 108 5.67 -17.27 1.33
C ALA A 108 5.42 -18.36 0.28
N GLN A 109 6.43 -19.19 -0.03
CA GLN A 109 6.35 -20.25 -1.04
C GLN A 109 6.15 -21.66 -0.44
N ASN A 110 6.18 -21.80 0.88
CA ASN A 110 6.06 -23.07 1.57
C ASN A 110 4.61 -23.57 1.65
N GLU A 111 4.41 -24.86 1.90
CA GLU A 111 3.07 -25.47 2.05
C GLU A 111 2.27 -24.86 3.21
N GLY A 112 2.94 -24.38 4.26
CA GLY A 112 2.32 -23.67 5.37
C GLY A 112 1.58 -22.40 4.93
N ALA A 113 2.08 -21.71 3.90
CA ALA A 113 1.41 -20.55 3.33
C ALA A 113 0.09 -20.92 2.66
N ASP A 114 -0.01 -22.08 2.02
CA ASP A 114 -1.19 -22.53 1.30
C ASP A 114 -2.43 -22.61 2.20
N TYR A 115 -2.24 -23.10 3.43
CA TYR A 115 -3.32 -23.17 4.41
C TYR A 115 -3.89 -21.79 4.71
N PHE A 116 -3.03 -20.82 5.02
CA PHE A 116 -3.48 -19.46 5.37
C PHE A 116 -4.02 -18.69 4.17
N ILE A 117 -3.49 -18.93 2.98
CA ILE A 117 -4.00 -18.32 1.75
C ILE A 117 -5.41 -18.80 1.48
N ARG A 118 -5.63 -20.11 1.42
CA ARG A 118 -6.97 -20.70 1.25
C ARG A 118 -7.95 -20.27 2.32
N LYS A 119 -7.50 -20.26 3.57
CA LYS A 119 -8.34 -19.86 4.72
C LYS A 119 -8.93 -18.47 4.53
N TYR A 120 -8.08 -17.47 4.21
CA TYR A 120 -8.56 -16.08 4.14
C TYR A 120 -9.33 -15.79 2.84
N ILE A 121 -8.97 -16.41 1.73
CA ILE A 121 -9.76 -16.36 0.50
C ILE A 121 -11.15 -16.95 0.74
N ASN A 122 -11.24 -18.15 1.31
CA ASN A 122 -12.53 -18.77 1.63
C ASN A 122 -13.37 -17.93 2.59
N GLN A 123 -12.76 -17.34 3.62
CA GLN A 123 -13.46 -16.42 4.51
C GLN A 123 -14.04 -15.20 3.80
N LEU A 124 -13.33 -14.68 2.79
CA LEU A 124 -13.80 -13.56 2.00
C LEU A 124 -14.99 -13.96 1.12
N LEU A 125 -14.86 -15.06 0.39
CA LEU A 125 -15.90 -15.54 -0.53
C LEU A 125 -17.15 -16.07 0.19
N GLN A 126 -17.00 -16.54 1.43
CA GLN A 126 -18.15 -16.88 2.29
C GLN A 126 -18.94 -15.66 2.76
N LYS A 127 -18.31 -14.49 2.87
CA LYS A 127 -19.02 -13.25 3.21
C LYS A 127 -19.86 -12.73 2.04
N ASP A 128 -19.35 -12.91 0.83
CA ASP A 128 -20.02 -12.41 -0.37
C ASP A 128 -19.52 -13.20 -1.61
N SER A 129 -20.40 -14.01 -2.16
CA SER A 129 -20.12 -14.85 -3.34
C SER A 129 -20.18 -14.09 -4.66
N GLN A 130 -20.61 -12.83 -4.67
CA GLN A 130 -20.68 -11.98 -5.85
C GLN A 130 -19.38 -11.19 -6.10
N ILE A 131 -18.39 -11.31 -5.21
CA ILE A 131 -17.10 -10.64 -5.37
C ILE A 131 -16.44 -11.07 -6.69
N ASP A 132 -16.16 -10.10 -7.55
CA ASP A 132 -15.42 -10.28 -8.81
C ASP A 132 -14.02 -9.64 -8.79
N THR A 133 -13.75 -8.82 -7.80
CA THR A 133 -12.49 -8.07 -7.68
C THR A 133 -11.99 -8.09 -6.25
N VAL A 134 -10.71 -8.45 -6.06
CA VAL A 134 -10.06 -8.49 -4.73
C VAL A 134 -8.83 -7.58 -4.71
N ILE A 135 -8.78 -6.68 -3.74
CA ILE A 135 -7.65 -5.78 -3.51
C ILE A 135 -6.71 -6.37 -2.46
N LEU A 136 -5.43 -6.45 -2.77
CA LEU A 136 -4.36 -6.77 -1.83
C LEU A 136 -3.95 -5.50 -1.07
N GLY A 137 -4.60 -5.24 0.06
CA GLY A 137 -4.44 -4.04 0.87
C GLY A 137 -3.22 -4.05 1.81
N CYS A 138 -2.10 -4.62 1.37
CA CYS A 138 -0.83 -4.62 2.08
C CYS A 138 0.33 -4.75 1.08
N THR A 139 1.43 -4.04 1.32
CA THR A 139 2.62 -4.03 0.46
C THR A 139 3.36 -5.37 0.40
N HIS A 140 3.17 -6.24 1.38
CA HIS A 140 3.75 -7.59 1.41
C HIS A 140 2.99 -8.59 0.52
N TYR A 141 1.70 -8.39 0.32
CA TYR A 141 0.82 -9.39 -0.29
C TYR A 141 1.08 -9.67 -1.77
N PRO A 142 1.63 -8.75 -2.58
CA PRO A 142 2.06 -9.08 -3.94
C PRO A 142 3.08 -10.21 -4.03
N LEU A 143 3.90 -10.45 -2.99
CA LEU A 143 4.82 -11.57 -2.92
C LEU A 143 4.14 -12.95 -2.74
N LEU A 144 2.89 -12.94 -2.28
CA LEU A 144 2.02 -14.12 -2.22
C LEU A 144 1.16 -14.29 -3.47
N LEU A 145 1.21 -13.36 -4.43
CA LEU A 145 0.32 -13.36 -5.60
C LEU A 145 0.33 -14.67 -6.39
N PRO A 146 1.48 -15.33 -6.66
CA PRO A 146 1.48 -16.61 -7.37
C PRO A 146 0.69 -17.69 -6.66
N LYS A 147 0.73 -17.75 -5.33
CA LYS A 147 -0.08 -18.69 -4.54
C LYS A 147 -1.53 -18.25 -4.40
N ILE A 148 -1.80 -16.95 -4.25
CA ILE A 148 -3.16 -16.42 -4.24
C ILE A 148 -3.90 -16.81 -5.52
N GLN A 149 -3.24 -16.68 -6.68
CA GLN A 149 -3.80 -17.06 -7.99
C GLN A 149 -4.11 -18.53 -8.13
N GLN A 150 -3.45 -19.43 -7.38
CA GLN A 150 -3.75 -20.87 -7.37
C GLN A 150 -5.04 -21.20 -6.62
N TYR A 151 -5.46 -20.36 -5.69
CA TYR A 151 -6.57 -20.63 -4.77
C TYR A 151 -7.78 -19.72 -4.93
N ILE A 152 -7.63 -18.61 -5.63
CA ILE A 152 -8.74 -17.72 -5.94
C ILE A 152 -9.43 -18.20 -7.23
N PRO A 153 -10.76 -18.14 -7.34
CA PRO A 153 -11.47 -18.47 -8.59
C PRO A 153 -10.99 -17.61 -9.77
N ASP A 154 -10.88 -18.21 -10.95
CA ASP A 154 -10.37 -17.57 -12.17
C ASP A 154 -11.18 -16.36 -12.62
N ASN A 155 -12.46 -16.29 -12.27
CA ASN A 155 -13.34 -15.17 -12.56
C ASN A 155 -13.14 -13.97 -11.62
N ILE A 156 -12.28 -14.07 -10.60
CA ILE A 156 -12.00 -12.99 -9.66
C ILE A 156 -10.68 -12.30 -10.02
N ARG A 157 -10.76 -11.01 -10.30
CA ARG A 157 -9.58 -10.19 -10.58
C ARG A 157 -8.87 -9.78 -9.29
N VAL A 158 -7.58 -10.09 -9.18
CA VAL A 158 -6.74 -9.68 -8.05
C VAL A 158 -5.97 -8.42 -8.41
N ILE A 159 -6.07 -7.40 -7.54
CA ILE A 159 -5.42 -6.11 -7.71
C ILE A 159 -4.25 -5.99 -6.73
N ALA A 160 -3.04 -6.03 -7.29
CA ALA A 160 -1.83 -5.57 -6.61
C ALA A 160 -1.67 -4.06 -6.87
N GLN A 161 -1.53 -3.27 -5.81
CA GLN A 161 -1.71 -1.81 -5.88
C GLN A 161 -0.61 -1.05 -6.61
N GLY A 162 0.61 -1.62 -6.70
CA GLY A 162 1.82 -0.88 -7.11
C GLY A 162 1.66 -0.09 -8.40
N GLU A 163 1.19 -0.73 -9.46
CA GLU A 163 1.02 -0.11 -10.78
C GLU A 163 -0.03 1.02 -10.76
N TYR A 164 -1.17 0.79 -10.10
CA TYR A 164 -2.24 1.80 -9.99
C TYR A 164 -1.79 3.04 -9.22
N VAL A 165 -1.02 2.84 -8.16
CA VAL A 165 -0.44 3.94 -7.36
C VAL A 165 0.60 4.70 -8.17
N ALA A 166 1.44 4.00 -8.95
CA ALA A 166 2.46 4.62 -9.82
C ALA A 166 1.82 5.46 -10.94
N GLU A 167 0.82 4.93 -11.63
CA GLU A 167 0.09 5.67 -12.68
C GLU A 167 -0.67 6.87 -12.11
N SER A 168 -1.30 6.72 -10.94
CA SER A 168 -1.95 7.85 -10.27
C SER A 168 -0.95 8.94 -9.84
N LEU A 169 0.24 8.56 -9.39
CA LEU A 169 1.30 9.52 -9.07
C LEU A 169 1.80 10.24 -10.33
N LYS A 170 1.97 9.53 -11.42
CA LYS A 170 2.35 10.10 -12.72
C LYS A 170 1.31 11.13 -13.20
N ASP A 171 0.03 10.77 -13.17
CA ASP A 171 -1.06 11.68 -13.49
C ASP A 171 -1.09 12.90 -12.56
N TYR A 172 -0.90 12.68 -11.25
CA TYR A 172 -0.79 13.76 -10.29
C TYR A 172 0.33 14.76 -10.66
N LEU A 173 1.53 14.28 -10.98
CA LEU A 173 2.66 15.12 -11.37
C LEU A 173 2.40 15.85 -12.71
N CYS A 174 1.73 15.21 -13.65
CA CYS A 174 1.31 15.87 -14.90
C CYS A 174 0.33 17.04 -14.65
N ARG A 175 -0.59 16.89 -13.70
CA ARG A 175 -1.55 17.94 -13.33
C ARG A 175 -0.95 19.00 -12.40
N HIS A 176 0.21 18.74 -11.80
CA HIS A 176 0.90 19.60 -10.85
C HIS A 176 2.36 19.85 -11.29
N PRO A 177 2.56 20.58 -12.40
CA PRO A 177 3.91 20.83 -12.94
C PRO A 177 4.81 21.59 -11.92
N GLU A 178 4.23 22.37 -11.03
CA GLU A 178 4.94 23.04 -9.94
C GLU A 178 5.57 22.04 -8.93
N MET A 179 4.99 20.83 -8.85
CA MET A 179 5.53 19.73 -8.04
C MET A 179 6.57 18.92 -8.83
N ASP A 180 6.29 18.64 -10.10
CA ASP A 180 7.16 17.86 -10.97
C ASP A 180 8.52 18.55 -11.21
N ILE A 181 8.54 19.86 -11.43
CA ILE A 181 9.77 20.64 -11.63
C ILE A 181 10.72 20.54 -10.43
N LYS A 182 10.18 20.39 -9.22
CA LYS A 182 10.97 20.28 -7.99
C LYS A 182 11.43 18.85 -7.68
N CYS A 183 11.04 17.86 -8.47
CA CYS A 183 11.53 16.49 -8.39
C CYS A 183 12.88 16.34 -9.10
N THR A 184 13.82 15.62 -8.50
CA THR A 184 15.05 15.22 -9.17
C THR A 184 14.77 14.23 -10.30
N LYS A 185 15.49 14.36 -11.42
CA LYS A 185 15.26 13.55 -12.63
C LYS A 185 16.42 12.58 -12.94
N ASN A 186 17.26 12.28 -11.96
CA ASN A 186 18.49 11.49 -12.12
C ASN A 186 18.32 9.98 -11.89
N ASN A 187 17.10 9.50 -11.72
CA ASN A 187 16.78 8.09 -11.42
C ASN A 187 17.54 7.51 -10.22
N SER A 188 17.94 8.34 -9.26
CA SER A 188 18.61 7.87 -8.05
C SER A 188 17.61 7.43 -6.99
N CYS A 189 17.92 6.32 -6.31
CA CYS A 189 17.15 5.83 -5.17
C CYS A 189 18.07 5.68 -3.96
N LEU A 190 17.69 6.26 -2.83
CA LEU A 190 18.41 6.18 -1.58
C LEU A 190 17.54 5.48 -0.54
N PHE A 191 18.08 4.44 0.09
CA PHE A 191 17.37 3.67 1.10
C PHE A 191 17.86 4.03 2.50
N TYR A 192 16.92 4.25 3.40
CA TYR A 192 17.17 4.54 4.81
C TYR A 192 16.35 3.62 5.69
N THR A 193 16.92 3.21 6.82
CA THR A 193 16.23 2.39 7.83
C THR A 193 16.51 2.86 9.23
N THR A 194 15.59 2.62 10.16
CA THR A 194 15.81 2.75 11.61
C THR A 194 16.23 1.44 12.26
N GLU A 195 16.12 0.32 11.54
CA GLU A 195 16.56 -1.01 11.97
C GLU A 195 18.05 -1.26 11.67
N ALA A 196 18.54 -2.46 12.01
CA ALA A 196 19.86 -2.92 11.60
C ALA A 196 19.92 -3.01 10.06
N GLU A 197 21.03 -2.51 9.47
CA GLU A 197 21.20 -2.43 8.02
C GLU A 197 21.14 -3.82 7.37
N ASP A 198 21.83 -4.81 7.94
CA ASP A 198 21.89 -6.16 7.41
C ASP A 198 20.50 -6.81 7.28
N LYS A 199 19.69 -6.69 8.32
CA LYS A 199 18.31 -7.21 8.31
C LYS A 199 17.44 -6.54 7.25
N PHE A 200 17.56 -5.21 7.11
CA PHE A 200 16.83 -4.46 6.11
C PHE A 200 17.29 -4.83 4.69
N ILE A 201 18.62 -4.96 4.46
CA ILE A 201 19.18 -5.35 3.16
C ILE A 201 18.67 -6.71 2.73
N GLU A 202 18.66 -7.70 3.63
CA GLU A 202 18.18 -9.05 3.36
C GLU A 202 16.72 -9.03 2.87
N SER A 203 15.82 -8.44 3.65
CA SER A 203 14.40 -8.35 3.30
C SER A 203 14.18 -7.54 2.02
N ALA A 204 14.77 -6.36 1.91
CA ALA A 204 14.56 -5.47 0.76
C ALA A 204 15.17 -6.02 -0.54
N SER A 205 16.30 -6.72 -0.47
CA SER A 205 16.90 -7.39 -1.63
C SER A 205 16.01 -8.50 -2.17
N THR A 206 15.35 -9.25 -1.28
CA THR A 206 14.34 -10.24 -1.66
C THR A 206 13.13 -9.59 -2.34
N PHE A 207 12.60 -8.48 -1.80
CA PHE A 207 11.43 -7.80 -2.34
C PHE A 207 11.69 -7.10 -3.67
N LEU A 208 12.88 -6.51 -3.83
CA LEU A 208 13.27 -5.75 -5.02
C LEU A 208 13.97 -6.62 -6.07
N ASN A 209 14.31 -7.87 -5.73
CA ASN A 209 15.13 -8.78 -6.54
C ASN A 209 16.43 -8.12 -7.03
N GLN A 210 17.06 -7.31 -6.19
CA GLN A 210 18.32 -6.62 -6.46
C GLN A 210 19.05 -6.28 -5.16
N GLN A 211 20.38 -6.16 -5.24
CA GLN A 211 21.17 -5.64 -4.13
C GLN A 211 20.96 -4.14 -3.96
N ILE A 212 20.84 -3.69 -2.72
CA ILE A 212 20.67 -2.28 -2.37
C ILE A 212 21.69 -1.83 -1.34
N ASN A 213 22.02 -0.54 -1.38
CA ASN A 213 22.79 0.11 -0.32
C ASN A 213 21.82 0.87 0.59
N VAL A 214 21.94 0.62 1.89
CA VAL A 214 21.09 1.19 2.93
C VAL A 214 21.92 1.99 3.90
N LYS A 215 21.37 3.05 4.44
CA LYS A 215 21.96 3.82 5.52
C LYS A 215 21.02 3.82 6.72
N ARG A 216 21.54 3.40 7.87
CA ARG A 216 20.80 3.51 9.13
C ARG A 216 20.70 4.97 9.57
N ILE A 217 19.53 5.34 10.05
CA ILE A 217 19.25 6.67 10.60
C ILE A 217 18.52 6.55 11.94
N THR A 218 18.68 7.54 12.78
CA THR A 218 17.91 7.69 14.03
C THR A 218 16.90 8.82 13.83
N LEU A 219 15.67 8.60 14.25
CA LEU A 219 14.65 9.65 14.29
C LEU A 219 14.73 10.32 15.67
N GLU A 220 14.91 11.65 15.69
CA GLU A 220 14.88 12.47 16.88
C GLU A 220 13.44 12.86 17.25
#